data_a362ee7048dace20e6f4f95bb5dc500f
#
_entry.id   a362ee7048dace20e6f4f95bb5dc500f
#
_cell.length_a   1.000
_cell.length_b   1.000
_cell.length_c   1.000
_cell.angle_alpha   90.00
_cell.angle_beta   90.00
_cell.angle_gamma   90.00
#
_symmetry.space_group_name_H-M   'P 1'
#
loop_
_entity.id
_entity.type
_entity.pdbx_description
1 polymer ?
#
loop_
_entity_poly.entity_id
_entity_poly.type
_entity_poly.pdbx_seq_one_letter_code
_entity_poly.pdbx_strand_id
1 'polypeptide(L)'
;MTKTGIKIFTVILLALTSFKSSAQFSLTGNDPAALRWRQMETENFRLIFPKGEDSLARVYGTELEVTRLRIARSSGYLIGQSYKGKMPVVLHSRYVLPNASVTWAPKRMDIFTVNDPYEPTAMPWVRNLAIHEGRHAAQMQFGADRGNKALHWLFGEMAAGAFAGIYPGPAFLEGDAVVAETALSRSGRGRQASFLEYMRPAFDCGDRRDYYRWFYGSNKNYTPDYYRVGYMLIAGTRVFFNDPLFTQEYFDRVVRKGWLFNLQKTVKAASGKSFNESFRIIEENFQQLWNVETALREPFMPSRQVSRTPSMHTEYKGAVTVDGSGIYSLKSGMATANSLVRLDASGNEKRIRSFASYTSSLFLDSESQRIFWSESVAGRRWTLGGSSRIRYVDLTKPRKVHDLTKKGRYFNPAPAPDGNVIAASEYPYAGGSRIVLLDTTDGSVKESFIAPDSLQF
;
A
#
# COMPACT_ATOMS: atom_id res chain seq x y z
N MET A 1 2.55 -47.57 4.99
CA MET A 1 1.99 -46.47 5.79
C MET A 1 1.19 -47.08 6.92
N THR A 2 1.42 -46.69 8.14
CA THR A 2 0.63 -47.14 9.29
C THR A 2 -0.78 -46.59 9.23
N LYS A 3 -1.78 -47.30 9.82
CA LYS A 3 -3.18 -46.85 9.91
C LYS A 3 -3.30 -45.40 10.46
N THR A 4 -2.39 -45.03 11.37
CA THR A 4 -2.29 -43.67 11.93
C THR A 4 -1.79 -42.65 10.90
N GLY A 5 -0.82 -43.01 10.05
CA GLY A 5 -0.33 -42.15 8.99
C GLY A 5 -1.38 -41.86 7.92
N ILE A 6 -2.24 -42.84 7.60
CA ILE A 6 -3.35 -42.63 6.67
C ILE A 6 -4.41 -41.68 7.27
N LYS A 7 -4.74 -41.84 8.55
CA LYS A 7 -5.70 -40.93 9.24
C LYS A 7 -5.21 -39.50 9.29
N ILE A 8 -3.93 -39.29 9.63
CA ILE A 8 -3.32 -37.96 9.65
C ILE A 8 -3.31 -37.33 8.24
N PHE A 9 -2.95 -38.13 7.23
CA PHE A 9 -2.96 -37.68 5.84
C PHE A 9 -4.38 -37.30 5.37
N THR A 10 -5.38 -38.10 5.73
CA THR A 10 -6.78 -37.81 5.39
C THR A 10 -7.31 -36.57 6.10
N VAL A 11 -6.97 -36.35 7.36
CA VAL A 11 -7.35 -35.12 8.11
C VAL A 11 -6.68 -33.88 7.49
N ILE A 12 -5.40 -33.97 7.12
CA ILE A 12 -4.70 -32.88 6.45
C ILE A 12 -5.30 -32.61 5.07
N LEU A 13 -5.65 -33.63 4.31
CA LEU A 13 -6.29 -33.49 3.00
C LEU A 13 -7.68 -32.86 3.12
N LEU A 14 -8.48 -33.30 4.10
CA LEU A 14 -9.79 -32.70 4.40
C LEU A 14 -9.68 -31.25 4.90
N ALA A 15 -8.69 -30.93 5.73
CA ALA A 15 -8.42 -29.57 6.16
C ALA A 15 -8.01 -28.67 4.97
N LEU A 16 -7.22 -29.20 4.02
CA LEU A 16 -6.83 -28.47 2.81
C LEU A 16 -8.00 -28.26 1.82
N THR A 17 -8.99 -29.15 1.80
CA THR A 17 -10.18 -29.01 0.95
C THR A 17 -11.25 -28.09 1.55
N SER A 18 -11.21 -27.85 2.84
CA SER A 18 -12.16 -26.95 3.52
C SER A 18 -11.79 -25.47 3.43
N PHE A 19 -10.60 -25.12 2.97
CA PHE A 19 -10.30 -23.73 2.63
C PHE A 19 -11.06 -23.36 1.35
N LYS A 20 -12.22 -22.74 1.52
CA LYS A 20 -12.88 -22.05 0.42
C LYS A 20 -11.95 -20.94 -0.05
N SER A 21 -11.20 -21.20 -1.11
CA SER A 21 -10.36 -20.25 -1.81
C SER A 21 -11.22 -19.25 -2.58
N SER A 22 -12.13 -18.56 -1.91
CA SER A 22 -13.01 -17.56 -2.55
C SER A 22 -12.40 -16.18 -2.65
N ALA A 23 -11.27 -15.93 -2.00
CA ALA A 23 -10.74 -14.58 -1.85
C ALA A 23 -9.97 -14.05 -3.08
N GLN A 24 -9.30 -14.90 -3.84
CA GLN A 24 -8.43 -14.43 -4.93
C GLN A 24 -9.14 -14.23 -6.28
N PHE A 25 -10.25 -14.91 -6.52
CA PHE A 25 -10.99 -14.78 -7.78
C PHE A 25 -12.03 -13.65 -7.78
N SER A 26 -12.39 -13.10 -6.62
CA SER A 26 -13.44 -12.08 -6.52
C SER A 26 -12.96 -10.65 -6.79
N LEU A 27 -11.66 -10.39 -6.71
CA LEU A 27 -11.09 -9.04 -6.87
C LEU A 27 -10.51 -8.78 -8.27
N THR A 28 -10.28 -9.82 -9.07
CA THR A 28 -9.69 -9.72 -10.39
C THR A 28 -10.63 -10.28 -11.44
N GLY A 29 -10.65 -9.68 -12.64
CA GLY A 29 -11.54 -10.07 -13.72
C GLY A 29 -12.90 -9.37 -13.72
N ASN A 30 -13.07 -8.32 -12.92
CA ASN A 30 -14.29 -7.51 -12.86
C ASN A 30 -14.18 -6.19 -13.63
N ASP A 31 -13.26 -6.11 -14.59
CA ASP A 31 -13.20 -5.01 -15.53
C ASP A 31 -14.42 -4.97 -16.43
N PRO A 32 -14.83 -3.79 -16.92
CA PRO A 32 -15.94 -3.66 -17.83
C PRO A 32 -15.81 -4.55 -19.07
N ALA A 33 -16.81 -5.39 -19.36
CA ALA A 33 -16.79 -6.34 -20.47
C ALA A 33 -16.62 -5.67 -21.86
N ALA A 34 -16.86 -4.37 -21.97
CA ALA A 34 -16.66 -3.62 -23.20
C ALA A 34 -15.18 -3.27 -23.48
N LEU A 35 -14.26 -3.52 -22.53
CA LEU A 35 -12.85 -3.27 -22.75
C LEU A 35 -12.29 -4.23 -23.80
N ARG A 36 -11.55 -3.65 -24.74
CA ARG A 36 -10.78 -4.42 -25.70
C ARG A 36 -9.34 -4.46 -25.23
N TRP A 37 -8.84 -5.67 -25.05
CA TRP A 37 -7.50 -5.93 -24.53
C TRP A 37 -6.50 -6.06 -25.67
N ARG A 38 -5.28 -5.61 -25.42
CA ARG A 38 -4.09 -5.82 -26.23
C ARG A 38 -3.02 -6.47 -25.36
N GLN A 39 -2.00 -7.00 -26.02
CA GLN A 39 -0.81 -7.48 -25.35
C GLN A 39 0.45 -7.02 -26.08
N MET A 40 1.51 -6.88 -25.31
CA MET A 40 2.88 -6.71 -25.78
C MET A 40 3.81 -7.57 -24.93
N GLU A 41 4.97 -7.88 -25.48
CA GLU A 41 5.96 -8.68 -24.77
C GLU A 41 7.28 -7.92 -24.68
N THR A 42 7.90 -8.03 -23.50
CA THR A 42 9.30 -7.73 -23.27
C THR A 42 10.09 -9.04 -23.19
N GLU A 43 11.34 -9.01 -22.79
CA GLU A 43 12.15 -10.22 -22.64
C GLU A 43 11.54 -11.16 -21.58
N ASN A 44 11.11 -10.63 -20.43
CA ASN A 44 10.67 -11.44 -19.28
C ASN A 44 9.19 -11.28 -18.92
N PHE A 45 8.49 -10.31 -19.49
CA PHE A 45 7.11 -9.99 -19.14
C PHE A 45 6.19 -10.02 -20.36
N ARG A 46 4.92 -10.37 -20.12
CA ARG A 46 3.82 -10.23 -21.06
C ARG A 46 2.81 -9.26 -20.48
N LEU A 47 2.77 -8.04 -21.00
CA LEU A 47 1.85 -7.01 -20.56
C LEU A 47 0.51 -7.16 -21.29
N ILE A 48 -0.58 -7.15 -20.55
CA ILE A 48 -1.98 -7.22 -21.03
C ILE A 48 -2.65 -5.94 -20.57
N PHE A 49 -3.18 -5.16 -21.50
CA PHE A 49 -3.66 -3.80 -21.19
C PHE A 49 -4.83 -3.40 -22.11
N PRO A 50 -5.70 -2.46 -21.70
CA PRO A 50 -6.76 -1.92 -22.53
C PRO A 50 -6.22 -1.23 -23.78
N LYS A 51 -6.92 -1.36 -24.90
CA LYS A 51 -6.60 -0.66 -26.16
C LYS A 51 -6.51 0.85 -25.89
N GLY A 52 -5.43 1.46 -26.35
CA GLY A 52 -5.12 2.89 -26.18
C GLY A 52 -4.07 3.17 -25.07
N GLU A 53 -3.69 2.16 -24.29
CA GLU A 53 -2.71 2.27 -23.19
C GLU A 53 -1.30 1.77 -23.61
N ASP A 54 -1.02 1.75 -24.91
CA ASP A 54 0.23 1.19 -25.46
C ASP A 54 1.49 1.91 -24.93
N SER A 55 1.44 3.24 -24.74
CA SER A 55 2.54 4.01 -24.16
C SER A 55 2.77 3.68 -22.71
N LEU A 56 1.69 3.63 -21.90
CA LEU A 56 1.75 3.27 -20.49
C LEU A 56 2.29 1.85 -20.30
N ALA A 57 1.84 0.90 -21.13
CA ALA A 57 2.33 -0.47 -21.10
C ALA A 57 3.83 -0.56 -21.40
N ARG A 58 4.37 0.25 -22.34
CA ARG A 58 5.80 0.34 -22.57
C ARG A 58 6.57 0.85 -21.35
N VAL A 59 6.05 1.89 -20.68
CA VAL A 59 6.68 2.44 -19.46
C VAL A 59 6.74 1.38 -18.36
N TYR A 60 5.63 0.68 -18.09
CA TYR A 60 5.62 -0.44 -17.11
C TYR A 60 6.56 -1.57 -17.52
N GLY A 61 6.56 -1.98 -18.79
CA GLY A 61 7.46 -3.02 -19.29
C GLY A 61 8.93 -2.66 -19.09
N THR A 62 9.31 -1.43 -19.40
CA THR A 62 10.68 -0.93 -19.23
C THR A 62 11.08 -0.90 -17.75
N GLU A 63 10.24 -0.36 -16.87
CA GLU A 63 10.56 -0.28 -15.44
C GLU A 63 10.64 -1.68 -14.79
N LEU A 64 9.78 -2.62 -15.18
CA LEU A 64 9.85 -4.00 -14.72
C LEU A 64 11.15 -4.69 -15.13
N GLU A 65 11.61 -4.51 -16.39
CA GLU A 65 12.88 -5.07 -16.85
C GLU A 65 14.08 -4.43 -16.14
N VAL A 66 14.11 -3.11 -16.01
CA VAL A 66 15.21 -2.38 -15.35
C VAL A 66 15.32 -2.76 -13.87
N THR A 67 14.20 -2.89 -13.17
CA THR A 67 14.20 -3.18 -11.73
C THR A 67 14.49 -4.65 -11.43
N ARG A 68 14.14 -5.56 -12.32
CA ARG A 68 14.26 -7.02 -12.14
C ARG A 68 15.65 -7.47 -11.66
N LEU A 69 16.71 -7.03 -12.30
CA LEU A 69 18.09 -7.41 -11.92
C LEU A 69 18.49 -6.85 -10.54
N ARG A 70 18.04 -5.65 -10.21
CA ARG A 70 18.31 -5.03 -8.91
C ARG A 70 17.59 -5.78 -7.79
N ILE A 71 16.34 -6.17 -8.04
CA ILE A 71 15.55 -7.00 -7.13
C ILE A 71 16.24 -8.34 -6.90
N ALA A 72 16.68 -9.00 -7.96
CA ALA A 72 17.41 -10.27 -7.90
C ALA A 72 18.66 -10.18 -7.01
N ARG A 73 19.48 -9.15 -7.22
CA ARG A 73 20.69 -8.90 -6.43
C ARG A 73 20.37 -8.66 -4.95
N SER A 74 19.33 -7.90 -4.65
CA SER A 74 18.95 -7.58 -3.28
C SER A 74 18.31 -8.75 -2.53
N SER A 75 17.72 -9.71 -3.25
CA SER A 75 17.17 -10.94 -2.66
C SER A 75 18.19 -12.06 -2.54
N GLY A 76 19.35 -11.92 -3.17
CA GLY A 76 20.28 -13.02 -3.35
C GLY A 76 19.75 -14.13 -4.27
N TYR A 77 18.60 -13.92 -4.89
CA TYR A 77 17.94 -14.86 -5.78
C TYR A 77 17.86 -14.31 -7.20
N LEU A 78 18.53 -14.97 -8.13
CA LEU A 78 18.53 -14.59 -9.55
C LEU A 78 17.21 -14.99 -10.20
N ILE A 79 16.31 -14.03 -10.26
CA ILE A 79 15.09 -14.14 -11.05
C ILE A 79 15.45 -13.96 -12.51
N GLY A 80 15.11 -14.84 -13.34
CA GLY A 80 15.28 -14.62 -14.76
C GLY A 80 15.81 -15.81 -15.51
N GLN A 81 16.42 -16.75 -14.81
CA GLN A 81 16.72 -18.04 -15.41
C GLN A 81 15.58 -19.04 -15.26
N SER A 82 14.55 -18.71 -14.50
CA SER A 82 13.51 -19.65 -14.09
C SER A 82 12.07 -19.19 -14.19
N TYR A 83 11.75 -18.01 -14.71
CA TYR A 83 10.39 -17.80 -15.19
C TYR A 83 10.17 -18.82 -16.32
N LYS A 84 9.51 -19.95 -15.99
CA LYS A 84 8.97 -20.83 -17.01
C LYS A 84 7.91 -20.03 -17.77
N GLY A 85 8.33 -19.43 -18.87
CA GLY A 85 7.55 -18.46 -19.61
C GLY A 85 7.56 -17.06 -18.99
N LYS A 86 7.18 -16.06 -19.78
CA LYS A 86 7.10 -14.67 -19.37
C LYS A 86 6.08 -14.46 -18.27
N MET A 87 6.36 -13.54 -17.35
CA MET A 87 5.43 -13.17 -16.28
C MET A 87 4.27 -12.35 -16.87
N PRO A 88 3.01 -12.83 -16.77
CA PRO A 88 1.87 -12.03 -17.17
C PRO A 88 1.69 -10.83 -16.24
N VAL A 89 1.48 -9.64 -16.81
CA VAL A 89 1.22 -8.38 -16.10
C VAL A 89 -0.05 -7.78 -16.69
N VAL A 90 -1.09 -7.64 -15.88
CA VAL A 90 -2.36 -7.06 -16.31
C VAL A 90 -2.47 -5.63 -15.78
N LEU A 91 -2.66 -4.67 -16.68
CA LEU A 91 -2.83 -3.27 -16.33
C LEU A 91 -4.32 -2.92 -16.25
N HIS A 92 -4.79 -2.54 -15.07
CA HIS A 92 -6.16 -2.14 -14.78
C HIS A 92 -6.25 -0.61 -14.73
N SER A 93 -6.57 0.01 -15.86
CA SER A 93 -6.61 1.47 -15.99
C SER A 93 -7.97 2.11 -15.66
N ARG A 94 -8.96 1.31 -15.28
CA ARG A 94 -10.34 1.79 -15.03
C ARG A 94 -10.66 1.91 -13.55
N TYR A 95 -9.85 1.37 -12.69
CA TYR A 95 -10.06 1.42 -11.25
C TYR A 95 -9.66 2.79 -10.68
N VAL A 96 -10.24 3.15 -9.55
CA VAL A 96 -10.04 4.47 -8.91
C VAL A 96 -9.21 4.39 -7.64
N LEU A 97 -8.91 3.18 -7.18
CA LEU A 97 -8.03 2.98 -6.03
C LEU A 97 -6.67 2.47 -6.49
N PRO A 98 -5.58 3.06 -6.00
CA PRO A 98 -4.24 2.59 -6.27
C PRO A 98 -4.04 1.23 -5.59
N ASN A 99 -3.51 0.29 -6.31
CA ASN A 99 -3.14 -1.02 -5.76
C ASN A 99 -2.27 -1.78 -6.75
N ALA A 100 -1.69 -2.89 -6.29
CA ALA A 100 -1.16 -3.93 -7.14
C ALA A 100 -1.17 -5.26 -6.37
N SER A 101 -0.96 -6.36 -7.05
CA SER A 101 -0.83 -7.67 -6.41
C SER A 101 -0.13 -8.67 -7.31
N VAL A 102 0.62 -9.59 -6.71
CA VAL A 102 1.12 -10.78 -7.38
C VAL A 102 0.35 -11.99 -6.88
N THR A 103 -0.24 -12.72 -7.80
CA THR A 103 -0.89 -14.00 -7.54
C THR A 103 -0.11 -15.13 -8.20
N TRP A 104 -0.24 -16.35 -7.64
CA TRP A 104 0.50 -17.52 -8.15
C TRP A 104 -0.39 -18.69 -8.53
N ALA A 105 -1.69 -18.49 -8.62
CA ALA A 105 -2.64 -19.45 -9.09
C ALA A 105 -3.88 -18.77 -9.68
N PRO A 106 -3.86 -18.37 -10.94
CA PRO A 106 -2.76 -18.44 -11.91
C PRO A 106 -1.68 -17.39 -11.68
N LYS A 107 -0.46 -17.69 -12.11
CA LYS A 107 0.69 -16.77 -12.01
C LYS A 107 0.45 -15.51 -12.83
N ARG A 108 0.35 -14.37 -12.15
CA ARG A 108 0.24 -13.03 -12.78
C ARG A 108 0.50 -11.91 -11.78
N MET A 109 0.75 -10.76 -12.32
CA MET A 109 0.81 -9.47 -11.61
C MET A 109 -0.36 -8.61 -12.09
N ASP A 110 -1.19 -8.13 -11.17
CA ASP A 110 -2.28 -7.18 -11.44
C ASP A 110 -1.83 -5.80 -10.98
N ILE A 111 -1.82 -4.81 -11.86
CA ILE A 111 -1.38 -3.43 -11.58
C ILE A 111 -2.52 -2.47 -11.85
N PHE A 112 -2.86 -1.65 -10.85
CA PHE A 112 -3.83 -0.57 -10.96
C PHE A 112 -3.08 0.74 -11.23
N THR A 113 -3.33 1.32 -12.39
CA THR A 113 -2.43 2.33 -12.97
C THR A 113 -2.67 3.76 -12.48
N VAL A 114 -3.69 4.00 -11.65
CA VAL A 114 -3.90 5.30 -11.02
C VAL A 114 -2.85 5.50 -9.92
N ASN A 115 -2.15 6.63 -9.94
CA ASN A 115 -1.21 6.99 -8.87
C ASN A 115 -1.95 7.10 -7.54
N ASP A 116 -1.24 6.87 -6.44
CA ASP A 116 -1.85 7.00 -5.11
C ASP A 116 -2.14 8.48 -4.78
N PRO A 117 -3.40 8.89 -4.75
CA PRO A 117 -3.76 10.25 -4.40
C PRO A 117 -3.91 10.46 -2.88
N TYR A 118 -3.83 9.40 -2.09
CA TYR A 118 -4.08 9.42 -0.64
C TYR A 118 -2.77 9.40 0.15
N GLU A 119 -1.77 8.69 -0.34
CA GLU A 119 -0.43 8.61 0.23
C GLU A 119 0.62 8.88 -0.86
N PRO A 120 0.78 10.14 -1.29
CA PRO A 120 1.70 10.47 -2.36
C PRO A 120 3.15 10.17 -1.96
N THR A 121 3.88 9.54 -2.86
CA THR A 121 5.30 9.23 -2.68
C THR A 121 6.15 10.07 -3.63
N ALA A 122 7.40 10.34 -3.25
CA ALA A 122 8.35 11.03 -4.13
C ALA A 122 8.89 10.13 -5.26
N MET A 123 8.55 8.85 -5.25
CA MET A 123 8.91 7.90 -6.30
C MET A 123 7.78 7.77 -7.32
N PRO A 124 8.06 7.80 -8.64
CA PRO A 124 7.04 7.54 -9.64
C PRO A 124 6.32 6.22 -9.36
N TRP A 125 4.98 6.23 -9.43
CA TRP A 125 4.13 5.09 -9.10
C TRP A 125 4.52 3.82 -9.87
N VAL A 126 4.82 3.96 -11.15
CA VAL A 126 5.27 2.84 -11.99
C VAL A 126 6.51 2.16 -11.42
N ARG A 127 7.51 2.94 -10.99
CA ARG A 127 8.75 2.42 -10.41
C ARG A 127 8.51 1.81 -9.04
N ASN A 128 7.67 2.43 -8.23
CA ASN A 128 7.30 1.90 -6.92
C ASN A 128 6.70 0.50 -7.07
N LEU A 129 5.69 0.36 -7.93
CA LEU A 129 5.07 -0.93 -8.19
C LEU A 129 6.01 -1.94 -8.85
N ALA A 130 6.86 -1.51 -9.78
CA ALA A 130 7.82 -2.41 -10.41
C ALA A 130 8.81 -3.01 -9.39
N ILE A 131 9.22 -2.24 -8.37
CA ILE A 131 10.10 -2.75 -7.30
C ILE A 131 9.29 -3.63 -6.33
N HIS A 132 8.14 -3.16 -5.86
CA HIS A 132 7.33 -3.84 -4.85
C HIS A 132 6.80 -5.18 -5.37
N GLU A 133 6.06 -5.15 -6.46
CA GLU A 133 5.45 -6.34 -7.05
C GLU A 133 6.51 -7.26 -7.69
N GLY A 134 7.56 -6.66 -8.25
CA GLY A 134 8.72 -7.43 -8.69
C GLY A 134 9.36 -8.21 -7.54
N ARG A 135 9.40 -7.63 -6.31
CA ARG A 135 9.88 -8.35 -5.12
C ARG A 135 8.98 -9.52 -4.76
N HIS A 136 7.66 -9.35 -4.79
CA HIS A 136 6.71 -10.45 -4.59
C HIS A 136 6.84 -11.53 -5.65
N ALA A 137 6.99 -11.16 -6.92
CA ALA A 137 7.24 -12.12 -7.99
C ALA A 137 8.52 -12.93 -7.73
N ALA A 138 9.57 -12.31 -7.17
CA ALA A 138 10.79 -12.98 -6.76
C ALA A 138 10.57 -13.99 -5.64
N GLN A 139 9.88 -13.57 -4.59
CA GLN A 139 9.55 -14.40 -3.43
C GLN A 139 8.74 -15.62 -3.83
N MET A 140 7.71 -15.43 -4.66
CA MET A 140 6.86 -16.51 -5.15
C MET A 140 7.62 -17.47 -6.08
N GLN A 141 8.46 -16.92 -6.97
CA GLN A 141 9.27 -17.73 -7.89
C GLN A 141 10.28 -18.58 -7.12
N PHE A 142 10.91 -18.04 -6.09
CA PHE A 142 11.79 -18.81 -5.22
C PHE A 142 11.06 -20.01 -4.60
N GLY A 143 9.86 -19.79 -4.07
CA GLY A 143 9.01 -20.84 -3.52
C GLY A 143 8.64 -21.90 -4.55
N ALA A 144 8.33 -21.49 -5.79
CA ALA A 144 7.97 -22.40 -6.87
C ALA A 144 9.16 -23.23 -7.40
N ASP A 145 10.34 -22.64 -7.51
CA ASP A 145 11.53 -23.30 -8.09
C ASP A 145 12.26 -24.20 -7.09
N ARG A 146 12.36 -23.75 -5.85
CA ARG A 146 13.10 -24.41 -4.80
C ARG A 146 12.23 -25.15 -3.80
N GLY A 147 10.93 -24.89 -3.80
CA GLY A 147 9.95 -25.56 -2.98
C GLY A 147 9.78 -27.02 -3.38
N ASN A 148 8.87 -27.71 -2.72
CA ASN A 148 8.65 -29.14 -2.93
C ASN A 148 8.12 -29.42 -4.35
N LYS A 149 9.00 -29.87 -5.25
CA LYS A 149 8.67 -30.20 -6.65
C LYS A 149 7.53 -31.23 -6.77
N ALA A 150 7.42 -32.14 -5.80
CA ALA A 150 6.34 -33.13 -5.79
C ALA A 150 4.98 -32.48 -5.52
N LEU A 151 4.91 -31.51 -4.60
CA LEU A 151 3.70 -30.73 -4.37
C LEU A 151 3.34 -29.87 -5.57
N HIS A 152 4.34 -29.27 -6.22
CA HIS A 152 4.09 -28.51 -7.45
C HIS A 152 3.59 -29.41 -8.59
N TRP A 153 4.12 -30.63 -8.71
CA TRP A 153 3.63 -31.62 -9.68
C TRP A 153 2.17 -32.05 -9.42
N LEU A 154 1.79 -32.20 -8.13
CA LEU A 154 0.43 -32.63 -7.74
C LEU A 154 -0.59 -31.49 -7.79
N PHE A 155 -0.23 -30.29 -7.36
CA PHE A 155 -1.13 -29.16 -7.12
C PHE A 155 -0.84 -27.92 -7.99
N GLY A 156 0.15 -28.01 -8.90
CA GLY A 156 0.51 -26.93 -9.79
C GLY A 156 0.92 -25.64 -9.05
N GLU A 157 0.56 -24.50 -9.62
CA GLU A 157 0.88 -23.17 -9.08
C GLU A 157 0.26 -22.91 -7.70
N MET A 158 -0.83 -23.56 -7.36
CA MET A 158 -1.45 -23.46 -6.03
C MET A 158 -0.51 -23.88 -4.90
N ALA A 159 0.36 -24.87 -5.14
CA ALA A 159 1.33 -25.30 -4.14
C ALA A 159 2.35 -24.20 -3.83
N ALA A 160 2.80 -23.46 -4.86
CA ALA A 160 3.72 -22.35 -4.68
C ALA A 160 3.08 -21.17 -3.92
N GLY A 161 1.83 -20.82 -4.27
CA GLY A 161 1.08 -19.78 -3.58
C GLY A 161 0.80 -20.14 -2.12
N ALA A 162 0.39 -21.37 -1.83
CA ALA A 162 0.18 -21.85 -0.47
C ALA A 162 1.49 -21.86 0.33
N PHE A 163 2.58 -22.31 -0.27
CA PHE A 163 3.90 -22.30 0.35
C PHE A 163 4.33 -20.87 0.75
N ALA A 164 4.24 -19.91 -0.17
CA ALA A 164 4.60 -18.53 0.11
C ALA A 164 3.70 -17.87 1.17
N GLY A 165 2.39 -18.15 1.17
CA GLY A 165 1.45 -17.61 2.16
C GLY A 165 1.61 -18.18 3.55
N ILE A 166 1.92 -19.48 3.69
CA ILE A 166 2.01 -20.15 4.98
C ILE A 166 3.37 -19.93 5.65
N TYR A 167 4.46 -19.99 4.89
CA TYR A 167 5.81 -20.04 5.45
C TYR A 167 6.37 -18.71 5.87
N PRO A 168 6.57 -17.72 4.94
CA PRO A 168 7.09 -16.44 5.36
C PRO A 168 6.03 -15.64 6.10
N GLY A 169 4.76 -15.83 5.75
CA GLY A 169 3.67 -15.02 6.22
C GLY A 169 3.66 -13.60 5.66
N PRO A 170 2.51 -12.92 5.73
CA PRO A 170 2.34 -11.61 5.07
C PRO A 170 3.28 -10.53 5.61
N ALA A 171 3.57 -10.50 6.91
CA ALA A 171 4.48 -9.50 7.47
C ALA A 171 5.90 -9.59 6.90
N PHE A 172 6.39 -10.80 6.68
CA PHE A 172 7.70 -10.98 6.06
C PHE A 172 7.69 -10.59 4.59
N LEU A 173 6.69 -11.06 3.83
CA LEU A 173 6.60 -10.79 2.39
C LEU A 173 6.51 -9.30 2.12
N GLU A 174 5.59 -8.62 2.78
CA GLU A 174 5.35 -7.19 2.60
C GLU A 174 6.48 -6.33 3.20
N GLY A 175 6.97 -6.71 4.36
CA GLY A 175 8.12 -6.02 4.98
C GLY A 175 9.37 -6.07 4.10
N ASP A 176 9.65 -7.21 3.48
CA ASP A 176 10.75 -7.38 2.55
C ASP A 176 10.56 -6.58 1.24
N ALA A 177 9.32 -6.47 0.76
CA ALA A 177 9.01 -5.62 -0.38
C ALA A 177 9.24 -4.13 -0.05
N VAL A 178 8.85 -3.66 1.13
CA VAL A 178 9.15 -2.29 1.60
C VAL A 178 10.65 -2.07 1.80
N VAL A 179 11.39 -3.08 2.29
CA VAL A 179 12.86 -3.01 2.33
C VAL A 179 13.44 -2.86 0.94
N ALA A 180 12.91 -3.59 -0.05
CA ALA A 180 13.35 -3.46 -1.45
C ALA A 180 13.08 -2.07 -2.01
N GLU A 181 11.88 -1.51 -1.82
CA GLU A 181 11.57 -0.12 -2.21
C GLU A 181 12.59 0.87 -1.63
N THR A 182 12.88 0.72 -0.33
CA THR A 182 13.75 1.62 0.42
C THR A 182 15.22 1.49 -0.01
N ALA A 183 15.70 0.27 -0.21
CA ALA A 183 17.09 0.00 -0.56
C ALA A 183 17.40 0.27 -2.04
N LEU A 184 16.44 0.08 -2.94
CA LEU A 184 16.64 0.20 -4.39
C LEU A 184 16.21 1.56 -4.95
N SER A 185 15.75 2.49 -4.09
CA SER A 185 15.38 3.84 -4.46
C SER A 185 15.86 4.87 -3.44
N ARG A 186 15.67 6.15 -3.78
CA ARG A 186 15.94 7.27 -2.86
C ARG A 186 14.72 7.66 -2.01
N SER A 187 13.56 7.01 -2.21
CA SER A 187 12.28 7.47 -1.67
C SER A 187 11.29 6.35 -1.32
N GLY A 188 11.72 5.12 -1.11
CA GLY A 188 10.83 4.04 -0.66
C GLY A 188 10.15 4.33 0.68
N ARG A 189 9.04 3.63 0.98
CA ARG A 189 8.21 3.85 2.18
C ARG A 189 9.00 3.90 3.49
N GLY A 190 10.04 3.10 3.65
CA GLY A 190 10.89 3.14 4.84
C GLY A 190 11.63 4.47 5.07
N ARG A 191 11.66 5.39 4.08
CA ARG A 191 12.19 6.76 4.21
C ARG A 191 11.11 7.82 4.48
N GLN A 192 9.85 7.43 4.42
CA GLN A 192 8.74 8.35 4.66
C GLN A 192 8.44 8.42 6.15
N ALA A 193 8.33 9.65 6.68
CA ALA A 193 8.01 9.87 8.09
C ALA A 193 6.67 9.25 8.49
N SER A 194 5.68 9.27 7.59
CA SER A 194 4.34 8.69 7.79
C SER A 194 4.34 7.17 7.93
N PHE A 195 5.32 6.47 7.38
CA PHE A 195 5.32 5.01 7.40
C PHE A 195 5.50 4.43 8.81
N LEU A 196 6.39 4.99 9.63
CA LEU A 196 6.62 4.57 11.00
C LEU A 196 6.11 5.59 12.04
N GLU A 197 5.23 6.51 11.63
CA GLU A 197 4.74 7.61 12.49
C GLU A 197 4.08 7.13 13.77
N TYR A 198 3.40 5.98 13.76
CA TYR A 198 2.79 5.41 14.95
C TYR A 198 3.82 4.73 15.87
N MET A 199 4.80 4.04 15.29
CA MET A 199 5.77 3.24 16.07
C MET A 199 6.66 4.14 16.93
N ARG A 200 7.03 5.31 16.40
CA ARG A 200 7.91 6.24 17.10
C ARG A 200 7.29 6.73 18.42
N PRO A 201 6.13 7.42 18.45
CA PRO A 201 5.52 7.83 19.72
C PRO A 201 5.08 6.66 20.60
N ALA A 202 4.72 5.51 20.02
CA ALA A 202 4.41 4.33 20.81
C ALA A 202 5.62 3.89 21.65
N PHE A 203 6.81 3.86 21.06
CA PHE A 203 8.04 3.52 21.77
C PHE A 203 8.44 4.57 22.81
N ASP A 204 8.26 5.84 22.50
CA ASP A 204 8.51 6.95 23.44
C ASP A 204 7.56 6.89 24.65
N CYS A 205 6.32 6.44 24.45
CA CYS A 205 5.35 6.20 25.53
C CYS A 205 5.51 4.85 26.22
N GLY A 206 6.50 4.04 25.86
CA GLY A 206 6.75 2.72 26.44
C GLY A 206 5.79 1.61 25.95
N ASP A 207 4.99 1.86 24.91
CA ASP A 207 4.17 0.80 24.27
C ASP A 207 5.06 -0.09 23.40
N ARG A 208 5.64 -1.10 24.06
CA ARG A 208 6.49 -2.10 23.43
C ARG A 208 5.80 -3.44 23.49
N ARG A 209 5.71 -4.07 22.35
CA ARG A 209 5.05 -5.36 22.19
C ARG A 209 6.01 -6.32 21.49
N ASP A 210 5.88 -7.62 21.78
CA ASP A 210 6.61 -8.61 21.00
C ASP A 210 6.15 -8.60 19.53
N TYR A 211 6.98 -9.15 18.65
CA TYR A 211 6.73 -9.19 17.22
C TYR A 211 5.32 -9.71 16.87
N TYR A 212 4.88 -10.79 17.54
CA TYR A 212 3.60 -11.41 17.20
C TYR A 212 2.40 -10.58 17.67
N ARG A 213 2.52 -9.82 18.74
CA ARG A 213 1.49 -8.85 19.13
C ARG A 213 1.37 -7.70 18.13
N TRP A 214 2.48 -7.21 17.60
CA TRP A 214 2.45 -6.25 16.50
C TRP A 214 1.86 -6.88 15.22
N PHE A 215 2.23 -8.12 14.92
CA PHE A 215 1.79 -8.81 13.69
C PHE A 215 0.30 -9.16 13.69
N TYR A 216 -0.20 -9.78 14.77
CA TYR A 216 -1.60 -10.20 14.83
C TYR A 216 -2.56 -9.06 15.18
N GLY A 217 -2.07 -7.96 15.70
CA GLY A 217 -2.88 -6.82 16.09
C GLY A 217 -3.71 -7.06 17.34
N SER A 218 -4.67 -6.17 17.56
CA SER A 218 -5.58 -6.22 18.68
C SER A 218 -6.92 -5.59 18.31
N ASN A 219 -8.01 -6.15 18.82
CA ASN A 219 -9.34 -5.54 18.73
C ASN A 219 -9.56 -4.41 19.75
N LYS A 220 -8.73 -4.35 20.78
CA LYS A 220 -8.82 -3.35 21.85
C LYS A 220 -7.88 -2.16 21.64
N ASN A 221 -6.64 -2.46 21.23
CA ASN A 221 -5.60 -1.47 21.08
C ASN A 221 -5.24 -1.34 19.60
N TYR A 222 -5.10 -0.13 19.12
CA TYR A 222 -4.65 0.10 17.75
C TYR A 222 -3.30 -0.59 17.52
N THR A 223 -3.18 -1.15 16.34
CA THR A 223 -1.94 -1.74 15.85
C THR A 223 -1.81 -1.36 14.38
N PRO A 224 -0.68 -0.79 13.96
CA PRO A 224 -0.40 -0.58 12.55
C PRO A 224 -0.46 -1.91 11.78
N ASP A 225 -0.62 -1.82 10.47
CA ASP A 225 -0.58 -3.01 9.64
C ASP A 225 0.77 -3.74 9.73
N TYR A 226 0.79 -4.98 9.31
CA TYR A 226 1.96 -5.86 9.38
C TYR A 226 3.13 -5.45 8.45
N TYR A 227 2.93 -4.53 7.52
CA TYR A 227 4.00 -3.97 6.69
C TYR A 227 5.10 -3.34 7.55
N ARG A 228 4.69 -2.59 8.57
CA ARG A 228 5.59 -1.85 9.47
C ARG A 228 6.44 -2.77 10.33
N VAL A 229 5.82 -3.76 10.96
CA VAL A 229 6.56 -4.71 11.80
C VAL A 229 7.47 -5.61 10.96
N GLY A 230 7.02 -6.03 9.79
CA GLY A 230 7.83 -6.80 8.84
C GLY A 230 9.04 -6.00 8.36
N TYR A 231 8.84 -4.74 7.97
CA TYR A 231 9.93 -3.85 7.60
C TYR A 231 10.93 -3.67 8.74
N MET A 232 10.47 -3.38 9.96
CA MET A 232 11.36 -3.21 11.11
C MET A 232 12.19 -4.45 11.38
N LEU A 233 11.59 -5.63 11.35
CA LEU A 233 12.31 -6.88 11.54
C LEU A 233 13.40 -7.08 10.49
N ILE A 234 13.06 -6.94 9.21
CA ILE A 234 13.98 -7.25 8.11
C ILE A 234 15.04 -6.15 7.96
N ALA A 235 14.64 -4.88 7.96
CA ALA A 235 15.59 -3.77 7.89
C ALA A 235 16.50 -3.74 9.11
N GLY A 236 15.92 -3.93 10.31
CA GLY A 236 16.68 -3.96 11.56
C GLY A 236 17.68 -5.12 11.60
N THR A 237 17.30 -6.32 11.19
CA THR A 237 18.21 -7.46 11.12
C THR A 237 19.36 -7.17 10.17
N ARG A 238 19.07 -6.65 8.98
CA ARG A 238 20.10 -6.35 7.97
C ARG A 238 21.08 -5.26 8.43
N VAL A 239 20.59 -4.25 9.13
CA VAL A 239 21.40 -3.09 9.51
C VAL A 239 22.07 -3.30 10.87
N PHE A 240 21.31 -3.66 11.90
CA PHE A 240 21.82 -3.69 13.28
C PHE A 240 22.59 -4.97 13.63
N PHE A 241 22.32 -6.06 12.91
CA PHE A 241 23.10 -7.29 13.06
C PHE A 241 24.06 -7.53 11.88
N ASN A 242 24.15 -6.52 10.97
CA ASN A 242 25.04 -6.56 9.80
C ASN A 242 24.89 -7.83 8.95
N ASP A 243 23.61 -8.21 8.71
CA ASP A 243 23.26 -9.37 7.88
C ASP A 243 22.54 -8.93 6.59
N PRO A 244 23.26 -8.46 5.57
CA PRO A 244 22.67 -8.00 4.33
C PRO A 244 21.98 -9.12 3.54
N LEU A 245 22.28 -10.37 3.81
CA LEU A 245 21.74 -11.55 3.13
C LEU A 245 20.58 -12.21 3.89
N PHE A 246 20.10 -11.63 4.98
CA PHE A 246 19.05 -12.17 5.86
C PHE A 246 17.85 -12.77 5.10
N THR A 247 17.34 -12.06 4.10
CA THR A 247 16.21 -12.53 3.31
C THR A 247 16.56 -13.80 2.54
N GLN A 248 17.73 -13.84 1.90
CA GLN A 248 18.21 -15.03 1.18
C GLN A 248 18.38 -16.21 2.12
N GLU A 249 19.02 -15.97 3.26
CA GLU A 249 19.28 -17.03 4.27
C GLU A 249 17.98 -17.58 4.82
N TYR A 250 17.00 -16.73 5.05
CA TYR A 250 15.68 -17.17 5.47
C TYR A 250 15.01 -18.09 4.43
N PHE A 251 14.99 -17.70 3.17
CA PHE A 251 14.41 -18.52 2.11
C PHE A 251 15.19 -19.82 1.90
N ASP A 252 16.52 -19.78 1.91
CA ASP A 252 17.34 -20.99 1.79
C ASP A 252 17.10 -21.95 2.97
N ARG A 253 16.93 -21.43 4.18
CA ARG A 253 16.60 -22.24 5.35
C ARG A 253 15.22 -22.89 5.22
N VAL A 254 14.22 -22.16 4.78
CA VAL A 254 12.86 -22.67 4.55
C VAL A 254 12.87 -23.84 3.60
N VAL A 255 13.64 -23.75 2.51
CA VAL A 255 13.72 -24.82 1.49
C VAL A 255 14.53 -26.04 1.95
N ARG A 256 15.65 -25.82 2.67
CA ARG A 256 16.61 -26.89 2.99
C ARG A 256 16.38 -27.59 4.32
N LYS A 257 15.85 -26.89 5.32
CA LYS A 257 15.86 -27.33 6.73
C LYS A 257 14.49 -27.61 7.34
N GLY A 258 13.45 -27.68 6.51
CA GLY A 258 12.11 -28.08 6.98
C GLY A 258 11.30 -26.93 7.58
N TRP A 259 10.20 -27.28 8.24
CA TRP A 259 8.97 -26.50 8.26
C TRP A 259 8.78 -25.56 9.45
N LEU A 260 9.45 -25.75 10.59
CA LEU A 260 9.05 -25.06 11.80
C LEU A 260 10.12 -24.07 12.28
N PHE A 261 9.65 -22.88 12.68
CA PHE A 261 10.45 -21.85 13.34
C PHE A 261 11.65 -21.32 12.52
N ASN A 262 11.51 -21.32 11.19
CA ASN A 262 12.60 -20.89 10.33
C ASN A 262 12.95 -19.40 10.49
N LEU A 263 11.93 -18.53 10.66
CA LEU A 263 12.16 -17.11 10.91
C LEU A 263 12.96 -16.90 12.20
N GLN A 264 12.53 -17.52 13.31
CA GLN A 264 13.19 -17.44 14.60
C GLN A 264 14.62 -17.97 14.54
N LYS A 265 14.84 -19.08 13.84
CA LYS A 265 16.17 -19.69 13.67
C LYS A 265 17.10 -18.82 12.80
N THR A 266 16.56 -18.15 11.79
CA THR A 266 17.36 -17.26 10.93
C THR A 266 17.75 -16.00 11.69
N VAL A 267 16.79 -15.38 12.40
CA VAL A 267 17.08 -14.21 13.24
C VAL A 267 18.10 -14.56 14.32
N LYS A 268 17.98 -15.75 14.96
CA LYS A 268 18.98 -16.21 15.94
C LYS A 268 20.36 -16.42 15.31
N ALA A 269 20.42 -16.91 14.07
CA ALA A 269 21.70 -17.08 13.37
C ALA A 269 22.36 -15.72 13.08
N ALA A 270 21.60 -14.72 12.68
CA ALA A 270 22.07 -13.36 12.39
C ALA A 270 22.53 -12.61 13.68
N SER A 271 21.77 -12.75 14.77
CA SER A 271 21.96 -11.95 15.99
C SER A 271 22.72 -12.65 17.11
N GLY A 272 22.80 -13.98 17.08
CA GLY A 272 23.28 -14.80 18.19
C GLY A 272 22.31 -14.88 19.38
N LYS A 273 21.14 -14.25 19.33
CA LYS A 273 20.18 -14.10 20.42
C LYS A 273 18.83 -14.76 20.13
N SER A 274 17.97 -14.86 21.15
CA SER A 274 16.59 -15.32 20.94
C SER A 274 15.82 -14.36 20.04
N PHE A 275 14.76 -14.84 19.39
CA PHE A 275 13.94 -14.03 18.49
C PHE A 275 13.36 -12.79 19.18
N ASN A 276 12.77 -12.96 20.36
CA ASN A 276 12.18 -11.85 21.11
C ASN A 276 13.23 -10.83 21.59
N GLU A 277 14.39 -11.32 22.02
CA GLU A 277 15.50 -10.45 22.41
C GLU A 277 16.05 -9.66 21.21
N SER A 278 16.19 -10.32 20.06
CA SER A 278 16.64 -9.69 18.84
C SER A 278 15.65 -8.61 18.38
N PHE A 279 14.35 -8.89 18.44
CA PHE A 279 13.34 -7.91 18.05
C PHE A 279 13.33 -6.70 18.99
N ARG A 280 13.49 -6.91 20.30
CA ARG A 280 13.65 -5.82 21.27
C ARG A 280 14.87 -4.94 20.99
N ILE A 281 16.02 -5.55 20.67
CA ILE A 281 17.23 -4.81 20.26
C ILE A 281 16.96 -3.98 19.01
N ILE A 282 16.22 -4.52 18.05
CA ILE A 282 15.81 -3.77 16.84
C ILE A 282 14.96 -2.56 17.22
N GLU A 283 13.95 -2.72 18.07
CA GLU A 283 13.11 -1.60 18.55
C GLU A 283 13.95 -0.53 19.27
N GLU A 284 14.87 -0.94 20.15
CA GLU A 284 15.76 -0.04 20.86
C GLU A 284 16.67 0.76 19.91
N ASN A 285 17.23 0.12 18.89
CA ASN A 285 18.06 0.80 17.90
C ASN A 285 17.25 1.77 17.02
N PHE A 286 16.04 1.41 16.60
CA PHE A 286 15.16 2.35 15.91
C PHE A 286 14.85 3.58 16.78
N GLN A 287 14.54 3.37 18.06
CA GLN A 287 14.30 4.49 18.97
C GLN A 287 15.54 5.38 19.15
N GLN A 288 16.72 4.81 19.27
CA GLN A 288 17.97 5.58 19.34
C GLN A 288 18.17 6.44 18.09
N LEU A 289 17.96 5.88 16.89
CA LEU A 289 18.02 6.65 15.64
C LEU A 289 17.03 7.82 15.64
N TRP A 290 15.80 7.59 16.07
CA TRP A 290 14.78 8.64 16.13
C TRP A 290 15.10 9.71 17.18
N ASN A 291 15.71 9.33 18.31
CA ASN A 291 16.16 10.29 19.32
C ASN A 291 17.26 11.21 18.78
N VAL A 292 18.23 10.65 18.02
CA VAL A 292 19.26 11.43 17.34
C VAL A 292 18.62 12.40 16.32
N GLU A 293 17.70 11.91 15.50
CA GLU A 293 16.96 12.78 14.54
C GLU A 293 16.18 13.87 15.24
N THR A 294 15.57 13.60 16.39
CA THR A 294 14.84 14.58 17.19
C THR A 294 15.78 15.66 17.68
N ALA A 295 16.90 15.28 18.28
CA ALA A 295 17.90 16.22 18.79
C ALA A 295 18.48 17.14 17.70
N LEU A 296 18.64 16.62 16.47
CA LEU A 296 19.13 17.42 15.33
C LEU A 296 18.10 18.45 14.82
N ARG A 297 16.82 18.32 15.19
CA ARG A 297 15.74 19.21 14.75
C ARG A 297 15.32 20.23 15.80
N GLU A 298 15.85 20.14 17.00
CA GLU A 298 15.57 21.11 18.08
C GLU A 298 16.20 22.50 17.78
N PRO A 299 15.57 23.62 18.25
CA PRO A 299 14.33 23.65 19.03
C PRO A 299 13.08 23.52 18.16
N PHE A 300 12.08 22.83 18.70
CA PHE A 300 10.77 22.74 18.03
C PHE A 300 9.93 23.99 18.26
N MET A 301 9.09 24.34 17.27
CA MET A 301 8.09 25.38 17.48
C MET A 301 7.14 24.97 18.62
N PRO A 302 6.82 25.89 19.54
CA PRO A 302 5.81 25.65 20.56
C PRO A 302 4.47 25.25 19.91
N SER A 303 3.87 24.20 20.39
CA SER A 303 2.58 23.70 19.91
C SER A 303 1.63 23.45 21.07
N ARG A 304 0.33 23.58 20.79
CA ARG A 304 -0.73 23.25 21.74
C ARG A 304 -1.67 22.23 21.14
N GLN A 305 -1.93 21.18 21.88
CA GLN A 305 -2.96 20.23 21.49
C GLN A 305 -4.34 20.90 21.55
N VAL A 306 -5.09 20.83 20.46
CA VAL A 306 -6.45 21.36 20.35
C VAL A 306 -7.49 20.28 20.61
N SER A 307 -7.29 19.07 20.08
CA SER A 307 -8.20 17.93 20.29
C SER A 307 -8.12 17.44 21.73
N ARG A 308 -9.24 16.96 22.27
CA ARG A 308 -9.24 16.21 23.56
C ARG A 308 -8.55 14.88 23.37
N THR A 309 -7.88 14.39 24.41
CA THR A 309 -7.27 13.06 24.40
C THR A 309 -8.38 11.99 24.31
N PRO A 310 -8.42 11.19 23.27
CA PRO A 310 -9.45 10.18 23.10
C PRO A 310 -9.16 8.93 23.96
N SER A 311 -10.18 8.18 24.31
CA SER A 311 -10.04 6.89 25.01
C SER A 311 -9.58 5.74 24.11
N MET A 312 -9.70 5.89 22.79
CA MET A 312 -9.26 4.93 21.78
C MET A 312 -8.48 5.66 20.69
N HIS A 313 -7.63 4.95 20.00
CA HIS A 313 -6.84 5.52 18.91
C HIS A 313 -7.71 6.29 17.92
N THR A 314 -7.34 7.53 17.69
CA THR A 314 -8.04 8.49 16.84
C THR A 314 -7.00 9.31 16.09
N GLU A 315 -7.21 9.47 14.80
CA GLU A 315 -6.39 10.26 13.90
C GLU A 315 -7.16 11.47 13.39
N TYR A 316 -6.45 12.59 13.24
CA TYR A 316 -6.93 13.79 12.58
C TYR A 316 -5.97 14.11 11.44
N LYS A 317 -6.46 14.15 10.21
CA LYS A 317 -5.66 14.35 9.00
C LYS A 317 -6.19 15.54 8.18
N GLY A 318 -5.30 16.19 7.42
CA GLY A 318 -5.67 17.23 6.46
C GLY A 318 -6.38 18.41 7.14
N ALA A 319 -5.85 18.90 8.28
CA ALA A 319 -6.44 20.00 9.00
C ALA A 319 -6.37 21.30 8.18
N VAL A 320 -7.49 22.02 8.11
CA VAL A 320 -7.58 23.37 7.54
C VAL A 320 -8.16 24.33 8.58
N THR A 321 -7.57 25.51 8.69
CA THR A 321 -8.00 26.54 9.63
C THR A 321 -8.83 27.59 8.91
N VAL A 322 -9.98 27.92 9.48
CA VAL A 322 -10.86 28.97 8.95
C VAL A 322 -10.99 30.05 10.02
N ASP A 323 -10.62 31.26 9.68
CA ASP A 323 -10.62 32.40 10.61
C ASP A 323 -11.97 32.56 11.33
N GLY A 324 -11.91 32.66 12.66
CA GLY A 324 -13.07 32.81 13.53
C GLY A 324 -13.99 31.58 13.61
N SER A 325 -13.80 30.52 12.80
CA SER A 325 -14.71 29.39 12.76
C SER A 325 -14.13 28.06 13.26
N GLY A 326 -12.80 27.98 13.49
CA GLY A 326 -12.12 26.82 14.06
C GLY A 326 -11.36 25.98 13.03
N ILE A 327 -11.03 24.74 13.41
CA ILE A 327 -10.22 23.82 12.62
C ILE A 327 -11.14 22.73 12.08
N TYR A 328 -11.09 22.52 10.77
CA TYR A 328 -11.77 21.40 10.10
C TYR A 328 -10.75 20.31 9.79
N SER A 329 -11.08 19.07 10.06
CA SER A 329 -10.17 17.94 9.84
C SER A 329 -10.94 16.66 9.48
N LEU A 330 -10.27 15.76 8.79
CA LEU A 330 -10.71 14.38 8.64
C LEU A 330 -10.37 13.62 9.91
N LYS A 331 -11.39 13.02 10.53
CA LYS A 331 -11.25 12.18 11.71
C LYS A 331 -11.49 10.73 11.35
N SER A 332 -10.62 9.86 11.81
CA SER A 332 -10.77 8.40 11.74
C SER A 332 -10.31 7.75 13.05
N GLY A 333 -10.63 6.49 13.26
CA GLY A 333 -10.16 5.77 14.43
C GLY A 333 -10.96 4.52 14.77
N MET A 334 -10.58 3.85 15.84
CA MET A 334 -11.20 2.57 16.24
C MET A 334 -12.65 2.72 16.71
N ALA A 335 -13.03 3.88 17.27
CA ALA A 335 -14.36 4.12 17.81
C ALA A 335 -15.23 5.03 16.93
N THR A 336 -14.74 5.42 15.74
CA THR A 336 -15.45 6.40 14.89
C THR A 336 -15.30 6.06 13.42
N ALA A 337 -16.36 6.26 12.65
CA ALA A 337 -16.29 6.21 11.20
C ALA A 337 -15.56 7.45 10.66
N ASN A 338 -14.93 7.31 9.50
CA ASN A 338 -14.30 8.43 8.80
C ASN A 338 -15.29 9.59 8.66
N SER A 339 -14.90 10.77 9.10
CA SER A 339 -15.78 11.93 9.13
C SER A 339 -15.04 13.24 9.00
N LEU A 340 -15.69 14.24 8.41
CA LEU A 340 -15.32 15.65 8.53
C LEU A 340 -15.83 16.16 9.86
N VAL A 341 -14.93 16.71 10.67
CA VAL A 341 -15.21 17.31 11.97
C VAL A 341 -14.74 18.76 12.02
N ARG A 342 -15.37 19.55 12.87
CA ARG A 342 -14.92 20.89 13.26
C ARG A 342 -14.53 20.87 14.73
N LEU A 343 -13.37 21.41 15.04
CA LEU A 343 -12.85 21.63 16.38
C LEU A 343 -12.86 23.13 16.68
N ASP A 344 -13.38 23.52 17.81
CA ASP A 344 -13.24 24.89 18.31
C ASP A 344 -11.95 25.06 19.13
N ALA A 345 -11.64 26.27 19.53
CA ALA A 345 -10.43 26.59 20.29
C ALA A 345 -10.36 25.90 21.66
N SER A 346 -11.49 25.45 22.19
CA SER A 346 -11.62 24.72 23.48
C SER A 346 -11.56 23.20 23.29
N GLY A 347 -11.37 22.73 22.06
CA GLY A 347 -11.32 21.30 21.72
C GLY A 347 -12.70 20.62 21.70
N ASN A 348 -13.80 21.39 21.67
CA ASN A 348 -15.10 20.79 21.43
C ASN A 348 -15.25 20.42 19.99
N GLU A 349 -15.67 19.19 19.75
CA GLU A 349 -15.79 18.62 18.41
C GLU A 349 -17.24 18.57 17.95
N LYS A 350 -17.46 18.97 16.70
CA LYS A 350 -18.74 18.79 16.00
C LYS A 350 -18.53 18.04 14.71
N ARG A 351 -19.17 16.89 14.58
CA ARG A 351 -19.18 16.14 13.34
C ARG A 351 -20.06 16.85 12.31
N ILE A 352 -19.49 17.11 11.16
CA ILE A 352 -20.16 17.72 10.01
C ILE A 352 -20.76 16.63 9.12
N ARG A 353 -19.94 15.62 8.76
CA ARG A 353 -20.36 14.53 7.87
C ARG A 353 -19.52 13.28 8.12
N SER A 354 -20.14 12.11 7.92
CA SER A 354 -19.41 10.83 7.81
C SER A 354 -19.22 10.46 6.34
N PHE A 355 -18.13 9.77 6.05
CA PHE A 355 -17.77 9.28 4.73
C PHE A 355 -17.87 7.76 4.66
N ALA A 356 -18.34 7.24 3.54
CA ALA A 356 -18.46 5.81 3.30
C ALA A 356 -17.28 5.24 2.48
N SER A 357 -16.41 6.10 1.98
CA SER A 357 -15.32 5.74 1.06
C SER A 357 -14.04 6.52 1.34
N TYR A 358 -12.98 6.19 0.62
CA TYR A 358 -11.72 6.91 0.68
C TYR A 358 -11.88 8.35 0.22
N THR A 359 -11.29 9.27 0.99
CA THR A 359 -11.27 10.71 0.72
C THR A 359 -9.84 11.21 0.67
N SER A 360 -9.56 12.19 -0.21
CA SER A 360 -8.30 12.92 -0.19
C SER A 360 -8.22 13.86 1.01
N SER A 361 -7.08 14.54 1.16
CA SER A 361 -6.94 15.67 2.07
C SER A 361 -7.98 16.75 1.80
N LEU A 362 -8.23 17.60 2.80
CA LEU A 362 -9.11 18.76 2.69
C LEU A 362 -8.37 19.94 2.08
N PHE A 363 -9.05 20.70 1.24
CA PHE A 363 -8.53 21.91 0.61
C PHE A 363 -9.51 23.06 0.83
N LEU A 364 -9.03 24.12 1.44
CA LEU A 364 -9.84 25.31 1.76
C LEU A 364 -9.74 26.33 0.64
N ASP A 365 -10.89 26.77 0.16
CA ASP A 365 -11.07 28.03 -0.55
C ASP A 365 -11.56 29.06 0.46
N SER A 366 -10.67 29.96 0.85
CA SER A 366 -10.97 30.99 1.85
C SER A 366 -11.91 32.06 1.34
N GLU A 367 -11.88 32.36 0.05
CA GLU A 367 -12.71 33.39 -0.59
C GLU A 367 -14.17 32.97 -0.58
N SER A 368 -14.47 31.77 -1.08
CA SER A 368 -15.85 31.26 -1.12
C SER A 368 -16.30 30.57 0.16
N GLN A 369 -15.43 30.45 1.18
CA GLN A 369 -15.71 29.72 2.41
C GLN A 369 -16.15 28.26 2.14
N ARG A 370 -15.44 27.56 1.26
CA ARG A 370 -15.72 26.17 0.88
C ARG A 370 -14.55 25.27 1.19
N ILE A 371 -14.85 24.06 1.65
CA ILE A 371 -13.85 23.00 1.81
C ILE A 371 -14.12 21.93 0.75
N PHE A 372 -13.10 21.66 -0.05
CA PHE A 372 -13.11 20.68 -1.12
C PHE A 372 -12.34 19.41 -0.73
N TRP A 373 -12.76 18.28 -1.31
CA TRP A 373 -12.04 17.00 -1.28
C TRP A 373 -12.41 16.16 -2.50
N SER A 374 -11.61 15.15 -2.81
CA SER A 374 -12.01 14.10 -3.73
C SER A 374 -12.50 12.88 -2.96
N GLU A 375 -13.52 12.21 -3.47
CA GLU A 375 -14.15 11.04 -2.86
C GLU A 375 -14.36 9.95 -3.92
N SER A 376 -13.82 8.76 -3.66
CA SER A 376 -14.00 7.61 -4.54
C SER A 376 -15.42 7.07 -4.44
N VAL A 377 -16.00 6.75 -5.58
CA VAL A 377 -17.34 6.18 -5.69
C VAL A 377 -17.23 4.85 -6.42
N ALA A 378 -17.59 3.77 -5.73
CA ALA A 378 -17.56 2.42 -6.29
C ALA A 378 -18.48 2.30 -7.53
N GLY A 379 -18.05 1.52 -8.50
CA GLY A 379 -18.84 1.17 -9.65
C GLY A 379 -20.06 0.31 -9.25
N ARG A 380 -21.21 0.58 -9.82
CA ARG A 380 -22.43 -0.19 -9.50
C ARG A 380 -22.44 -1.58 -10.12
N ARG A 381 -21.77 -1.76 -11.24
CA ARG A 381 -21.79 -3.00 -12.04
C ARG A 381 -20.47 -3.72 -12.04
N TRP A 382 -19.37 -3.00 -12.07
CA TRP A 382 -18.03 -3.55 -12.20
C TRP A 382 -17.21 -3.21 -10.98
N THR A 383 -16.60 -4.20 -10.35
CA THR A 383 -15.83 -4.02 -9.12
C THR A 383 -14.60 -3.15 -9.37
N LEU A 384 -13.93 -3.34 -10.51
CA LEU A 384 -12.77 -2.55 -10.94
C LEU A 384 -13.16 -1.32 -11.77
N GLY A 385 -14.45 -0.99 -11.80
CA GLY A 385 -14.96 0.27 -12.31
C GLY A 385 -15.26 1.21 -11.15
N GLY A 386 -15.23 2.50 -11.43
CA GLY A 386 -15.56 3.50 -10.41
C GLY A 386 -15.33 4.90 -10.94
N SER A 387 -15.63 5.86 -10.10
CA SER A 387 -15.35 7.27 -10.35
C SER A 387 -14.75 7.90 -9.11
N SER A 388 -14.02 9.00 -9.27
CA SER A 388 -13.66 9.88 -8.17
C SER A 388 -14.22 11.25 -8.47
N ARG A 389 -14.89 11.84 -7.49
CA ARG A 389 -15.59 13.11 -7.62
C ARG A 389 -14.98 14.15 -6.72
N ILE A 390 -14.90 15.37 -7.22
CA ILE A 390 -14.63 16.52 -6.35
C ILE A 390 -15.95 16.94 -5.73
N ARG A 391 -15.94 17.02 -4.41
CA ARG A 391 -17.03 17.43 -3.54
C ARG A 391 -16.64 18.61 -2.70
N TYR A 392 -17.63 19.35 -2.25
CA TYR A 392 -17.39 20.43 -1.30
C TYR A 392 -18.54 20.62 -0.33
N VAL A 393 -18.22 21.28 0.76
CA VAL A 393 -19.17 21.81 1.74
C VAL A 393 -18.99 23.32 1.81
N ASP A 394 -20.11 24.05 1.75
CA ASP A 394 -20.15 25.45 2.06
C ASP A 394 -20.22 25.63 3.59
N LEU A 395 -19.30 26.36 4.16
CA LEU A 395 -19.19 26.53 5.61
C LEU A 395 -20.31 27.35 6.20
N THR A 396 -21.05 28.12 5.39
CA THR A 396 -22.30 28.81 5.79
C THR A 396 -23.46 27.82 5.96
N LYS A 397 -23.44 26.68 5.21
CA LYS A 397 -24.43 25.62 5.23
C LYS A 397 -23.79 24.22 5.29
N PRO A 398 -23.01 23.92 6.31
CA PRO A 398 -22.09 22.78 6.31
C PRO A 398 -22.76 21.38 6.34
N ARG A 399 -24.07 21.29 6.48
CA ARG A 399 -24.79 20.01 6.44
C ARG A 399 -25.03 19.50 5.00
N LYS A 400 -24.93 20.37 3.99
CA LYS A 400 -25.17 20.01 2.60
C LYS A 400 -23.84 19.83 1.88
N VAL A 401 -23.62 18.63 1.34
CA VAL A 401 -22.49 18.34 0.45
C VAL A 401 -22.94 18.46 -0.99
N HIS A 402 -22.08 19.07 -1.77
CA HIS A 402 -22.28 19.30 -3.19
C HIS A 402 -21.28 18.48 -4.00
N ASP A 403 -21.72 17.92 -5.11
CA ASP A 403 -20.85 17.33 -6.14
C ASP A 403 -20.47 18.45 -7.11
N LEU A 404 -19.21 18.86 -7.13
CA LEU A 404 -18.69 19.75 -8.15
C LEU A 404 -18.57 19.00 -9.48
N THR A 405 -17.99 17.78 -9.44
CA THR A 405 -17.94 16.90 -10.61
C THR A 405 -18.85 15.69 -10.40
N LYS A 406 -19.57 15.29 -11.45
CA LYS A 406 -20.56 14.19 -11.37
C LYS A 406 -20.04 12.88 -11.95
N LYS A 407 -19.13 12.96 -12.89
CA LYS A 407 -18.53 11.82 -13.61
C LYS A 407 -17.04 12.08 -13.77
N GLY A 408 -16.27 11.02 -14.00
CA GLY A 408 -14.83 11.13 -14.21
C GLY A 408 -14.03 10.56 -13.05
N ARG A 409 -12.73 10.78 -13.07
CA ARG A 409 -11.78 10.33 -12.06
C ARG A 409 -10.87 11.52 -11.74
N TYR A 410 -11.36 12.39 -10.84
CA TYR A 410 -10.70 13.61 -10.41
C TYR A 410 -10.19 13.45 -8.98
N PHE A 411 -8.96 13.87 -8.73
CA PHE A 411 -8.30 13.74 -7.44
C PHE A 411 -7.61 15.04 -7.04
N ASN A 412 -7.40 15.19 -5.73
CA ASN A 412 -6.58 16.25 -5.11
C ASN A 412 -6.93 17.66 -5.60
N PRO A 413 -8.17 18.13 -5.35
CA PRO A 413 -8.58 19.46 -5.75
C PRO A 413 -7.80 20.53 -5.01
N ALA A 414 -7.17 21.46 -5.72
CA ALA A 414 -6.45 22.61 -5.18
C ALA A 414 -7.12 23.89 -5.68
N PRO A 415 -7.94 24.57 -4.85
CA PRO A 415 -8.54 25.85 -5.21
C PRO A 415 -7.51 26.94 -5.46
N ALA A 416 -7.70 27.75 -6.49
CA ALA A 416 -6.92 28.94 -6.69
C ALA A 416 -7.27 30.01 -5.63
N PRO A 417 -6.32 30.91 -5.26
CA PRO A 417 -6.57 31.92 -4.25
C PRO A 417 -7.75 32.85 -4.53
N ASP A 418 -8.09 33.07 -5.80
CA ASP A 418 -9.24 33.88 -6.25
C ASP A 418 -10.57 33.12 -6.25
N GLY A 419 -10.58 31.84 -5.90
CA GLY A 419 -11.77 31.01 -5.83
C GLY A 419 -12.45 30.69 -7.16
N ASN A 420 -11.88 31.08 -8.31
CA ASN A 420 -12.52 30.96 -9.62
C ASN A 420 -12.29 29.60 -10.29
N VAL A 421 -11.15 28.97 -10.00
CA VAL A 421 -10.78 27.67 -10.57
C VAL A 421 -10.23 26.74 -9.52
N ILE A 422 -10.29 25.44 -9.82
CA ILE A 422 -9.69 24.38 -9.02
C ILE A 422 -8.79 23.55 -9.95
N ALA A 423 -7.51 23.46 -9.59
CA ALA A 423 -6.61 22.49 -10.21
C ALA A 423 -6.90 21.10 -9.65
N ALA A 424 -6.92 20.08 -10.50
CA ALA A 424 -7.11 18.69 -10.08
C ALA A 424 -6.38 17.73 -11.00
N SER A 425 -5.94 16.59 -10.47
CA SER A 425 -5.48 15.48 -11.31
C SER A 425 -6.68 14.75 -11.90
N GLU A 426 -6.66 14.49 -13.21
CA GLU A 426 -7.67 13.68 -13.89
C GLU A 426 -7.01 12.45 -14.53
N TYR A 427 -7.68 11.30 -14.39
CA TYR A 427 -7.39 10.07 -15.12
C TYR A 427 -8.55 9.73 -16.06
N PRO A 428 -8.52 10.23 -17.31
CA PRO A 428 -9.60 10.00 -18.28
C PRO A 428 -9.83 8.52 -18.53
N TYR A 429 -11.09 8.12 -18.80
CA TYR A 429 -11.38 6.74 -19.20
C TYR A 429 -10.78 6.35 -20.56
N ALA A 430 -10.34 7.31 -21.34
CA ALA A 430 -9.62 7.07 -22.59
C ALA A 430 -8.15 6.72 -22.38
N GLY A 431 -7.64 6.83 -21.14
CA GLY A 431 -6.26 6.59 -20.76
C GLY A 431 -5.46 7.86 -20.50
N GLY A 432 -4.26 7.69 -19.94
CA GLY A 432 -3.36 8.77 -19.58
C GLY A 432 -3.74 9.47 -18.26
N SER A 433 -3.00 10.53 -17.95
CA SER A 433 -3.29 11.45 -16.84
C SER A 433 -3.05 12.89 -17.28
N ARG A 434 -3.73 13.83 -16.62
CA ARG A 434 -3.56 15.26 -16.88
C ARG A 434 -3.92 16.08 -15.64
N ILE A 435 -3.38 17.28 -15.56
CA ILE A 435 -3.91 18.31 -14.67
C ILE A 435 -5.00 19.06 -15.41
N VAL A 436 -6.10 19.33 -14.74
CA VAL A 436 -7.21 20.12 -15.27
C VAL A 436 -7.48 21.31 -14.37
N LEU A 437 -7.91 22.42 -14.99
CA LEU A 437 -8.50 23.57 -14.31
C LEU A 437 -10.01 23.47 -14.46
N LEU A 438 -10.72 23.32 -13.35
CA LEU A 438 -12.17 23.22 -13.28
C LEU A 438 -12.78 24.53 -12.85
N ASP A 439 -13.89 24.92 -13.45
CA ASP A 439 -14.72 26.01 -12.97
C ASP A 439 -15.33 25.65 -11.62
N THR A 440 -15.24 26.55 -10.62
CA THR A 440 -15.79 26.31 -9.27
C THR A 440 -17.30 26.35 -9.20
N THR A 441 -17.97 26.82 -10.25
CA THR A 441 -19.43 26.98 -10.30
C THR A 441 -20.12 25.69 -10.76
N ASP A 442 -19.62 25.08 -11.83
CA ASP A 442 -20.28 23.94 -12.49
C ASP A 442 -19.38 22.71 -12.69
N GLY A 443 -18.08 22.82 -12.38
CA GLY A 443 -17.10 21.74 -12.53
C GLY A 443 -16.70 21.46 -13.98
N SER A 444 -16.98 22.37 -14.90
CA SER A 444 -16.55 22.24 -16.30
C SER A 444 -15.04 22.43 -16.42
N VAL A 445 -14.41 21.69 -17.34
CA VAL A 445 -12.98 21.80 -17.61
C VAL A 445 -12.74 23.06 -18.45
N LYS A 446 -12.03 24.03 -17.89
CA LYS A 446 -11.58 25.25 -18.59
C LYS A 446 -10.30 25.01 -19.38
N GLU A 447 -9.35 24.29 -18.78
CA GLU A 447 -8.04 24.05 -19.36
C GLU A 447 -7.50 22.69 -18.92
N SER A 448 -6.59 22.11 -19.71
CA SER A 448 -5.97 20.84 -19.36
C SER A 448 -4.51 20.80 -19.80
N PHE A 449 -3.65 20.21 -18.95
CA PHE A 449 -2.23 20.05 -19.15
C PHE A 449 -1.89 18.56 -19.14
N ILE A 450 -1.38 18.05 -20.25
CA ILE A 450 -1.02 16.64 -20.40
C ILE A 450 0.45 16.49 -20.01
N ALA A 451 0.75 15.45 -19.24
CA ALA A 451 2.14 15.12 -18.92
C ALA A 451 2.90 14.74 -20.20
N PRO A 452 4.09 15.28 -20.44
CA PRO A 452 4.92 14.85 -21.54
C PRO A 452 5.38 13.40 -21.38
N ASP A 453 5.66 12.72 -22.50
CA ASP A 453 6.31 11.42 -22.55
C ASP A 453 5.66 10.29 -21.73
N SER A 454 4.33 10.30 -21.64
CA SER A 454 3.56 9.29 -20.89
C SER A 454 3.86 9.24 -19.38
N LEU A 455 4.45 10.27 -18.82
CA LEU A 455 4.55 10.46 -17.39
C LEU A 455 3.14 10.59 -16.79
N GLN A 456 3.00 10.20 -15.54
CA GLN A 456 1.76 10.34 -14.79
C GLN A 456 1.91 11.48 -13.77
N PHE A 457 0.86 12.30 -13.67
CA PHE A 457 0.77 13.30 -12.62
C PHE A 457 0.31 12.69 -11.31
#